data_681369a3e52deb289bfc6046ee814c0d
#
_entry.id   681369a3e52deb289bfc6046ee814c0d
#
_cell.length_a   1.000
_cell.length_b   1.000
_cell.length_c   1.000
_cell.angle_alpha   90.00
_cell.angle_beta   90.00
_cell.angle_gamma   90.00
#
_symmetry.space_group_name_H-M   'P 1'
#
loop_
_entity.id
_entity.type
_entity.pdbx_description
1 polymer ?
#
loop_
_entity_poly.entity_id
_entity_poly.type
_entity_poly.pdbx_seq_one_letter_code
_entity_poly.pdbx_strand_id
1 'polypeptide(L)'
;MILPDGTRLEAGQPIVTFVNRRLEPYRGCHTFIRALPALQEHCPDARIIVVGETTGVSYGAACPDGEWRDRFLAEIEGRYDPSRVHFTGTLPYSSFIPLLQLSACHVYLTYPFVMSWSLLEAMGCGCAIVGSDTAPVREVIRDGHTGLLVNFFSPGDLAQAVAELLQNRPRARALGEAARRHVAQLYDREVCVARQLALMDLVASRSIAG
;
A
#
# COMPACT_ATOMS: atom_id res chain seq x y z
N MET A 1 -19.23 -2.37 -3.06
CA MET A 1 -18.63 -3.33 -2.11
C MET A 1 -19.12 -3.01 -0.71
N ILE A 2 -19.30 -4.01 0.16
CA ILE A 2 -19.67 -3.81 1.57
C ILE A 2 -18.50 -4.33 2.41
N LEU A 3 -18.01 -3.51 3.34
CA LEU A 3 -16.95 -3.87 4.29
C LEU A 3 -17.53 -4.75 5.43
N PRO A 4 -16.67 -5.43 6.23
CA PRO A 4 -17.12 -6.26 7.36
C PRO A 4 -17.92 -5.49 8.42
N ASP A 5 -17.68 -4.19 8.57
CA ASP A 5 -18.43 -3.29 9.48
C ASP A 5 -19.76 -2.78 8.90
N GLY A 6 -20.15 -3.23 7.70
CA GLY A 6 -21.36 -2.81 7.00
C GLY A 6 -21.20 -1.55 6.14
N THR A 7 -20.05 -0.90 6.14
CA THR A 7 -19.79 0.30 5.34
C THR A 7 -19.84 -0.02 3.84
N ARG A 8 -20.63 0.75 3.09
CA ARG A 8 -20.74 0.63 1.64
C ARG A 8 -19.73 1.52 0.95
N LEU A 9 -18.92 0.92 0.06
CA LEU A 9 -17.97 1.58 -0.80
C LEU A 9 -18.45 1.56 -2.26
N GLU A 10 -18.30 2.69 -2.96
CA GLU A 10 -18.72 2.86 -4.35
C GLU A 10 -17.57 3.44 -5.20
N ALA A 11 -17.61 3.15 -6.49
CA ALA A 11 -16.65 3.70 -7.42
C ALA A 11 -16.75 5.24 -7.47
N GLY A 12 -15.62 5.91 -7.58
CA GLY A 12 -15.54 7.36 -7.62
C GLY A 12 -15.45 8.05 -6.26
N GLN A 13 -15.68 7.35 -5.15
CA GLN A 13 -15.42 7.89 -3.82
C GLN A 13 -13.92 8.11 -3.60
N PRO A 14 -13.52 9.06 -2.74
CA PRO A 14 -12.11 9.29 -2.37
C PRO A 14 -11.63 8.23 -1.35
N ILE A 15 -11.45 6.99 -1.83
CA ILE A 15 -11.05 5.86 -1.00
C ILE A 15 -9.52 5.79 -0.96
N VAL A 16 -8.96 5.83 0.24
CA VAL A 16 -7.54 5.57 0.51
C VAL A 16 -7.41 4.18 1.10
N THR A 17 -6.56 3.35 0.51
CA THR A 17 -6.28 2.01 1.03
C THR A 17 -4.86 1.90 1.55
N PHE A 18 -4.70 1.24 2.70
CA PHE A 18 -3.42 0.83 3.27
C PHE A 18 -3.51 -0.64 3.64
N VAL A 19 -2.62 -1.46 3.07
CA VAL A 19 -2.72 -2.92 3.18
C VAL A 19 -1.42 -3.52 3.69
N ASN A 20 -1.52 -4.27 4.77
CA ASN A 20 -0.42 -5.03 5.34
C ASN A 20 -0.92 -6.39 5.83
N ARG A 21 0.00 -7.33 6.05
CA ARG A 21 -0.33 -8.59 6.71
C ARG A 21 -0.67 -8.36 8.18
N ARG A 22 0.15 -7.53 8.86
CA ARG A 22 -0.04 -7.09 10.25
C ARG A 22 0.27 -5.61 10.35
N LEU A 23 -0.40 -4.92 11.27
CA LEU A 23 -0.24 -3.48 11.46
C LEU A 23 0.93 -3.22 12.42
N GLU A 24 2.13 -3.20 11.87
CA GLU A 24 3.40 -3.13 12.58
C GLU A 24 4.33 -2.03 12.03
N PRO A 25 5.36 -1.59 12.81
CA PRO A 25 6.23 -0.48 12.41
C PRO A 25 7.00 -0.72 11.12
N TYR A 26 7.53 -1.94 10.88
CA TYR A 26 8.35 -2.24 9.69
C TYR A 26 7.59 -2.03 8.37
N ARG A 27 6.27 -2.12 8.40
CA ARG A 27 5.38 -1.85 7.26
C ARG A 27 4.73 -0.48 7.32
N GLY A 28 5.30 0.45 8.11
CA GLY A 28 4.91 1.85 8.11
C GLY A 28 3.59 2.16 8.80
N CYS A 29 3.02 1.25 9.59
CA CYS A 29 1.76 1.48 10.30
C CYS A 29 1.82 2.75 11.16
N HIS A 30 2.93 3.00 11.85
CA HIS A 30 3.15 4.19 12.66
C HIS A 30 3.11 5.48 11.83
N THR A 31 3.74 5.51 10.66
CA THR A 31 3.76 6.68 9.77
C THR A 31 2.37 6.92 9.19
N PHE A 32 1.69 5.85 8.76
CA PHE A 32 0.35 5.94 8.20
C PHE A 32 -0.66 6.45 9.23
N ILE A 33 -0.69 5.88 10.44
CA ILE A 33 -1.61 6.33 11.50
C ILE A 33 -1.34 7.79 11.88
N ARG A 34 -0.08 8.17 12.06
CA ARG A 34 0.28 9.57 12.38
C ARG A 34 -0.05 10.55 11.26
N ALA A 35 -0.22 10.10 10.03
CA ALA A 35 -0.66 10.93 8.90
C ALA A 35 -2.17 11.19 8.89
N LEU A 36 -2.99 10.39 9.60
CA LEU A 36 -4.46 10.47 9.55
C LEU A 36 -5.02 11.87 9.87
N PRO A 37 -4.55 12.60 10.90
CA PRO A 37 -5.07 13.94 11.17
C PRO A 37 -4.91 14.89 10.00
N ALA A 38 -3.70 15.03 9.45
CA ALA A 38 -3.42 15.91 8.33
C ALA A 38 -4.12 15.43 7.04
N LEU A 39 -4.19 14.12 6.81
CA LEU A 39 -4.89 13.56 5.66
C LEU A 39 -6.38 13.90 5.70
N GLN A 40 -7.03 13.78 6.85
CA GLN A 40 -8.44 14.11 7.01
C GLN A 40 -8.71 15.62 6.98
N GLU A 41 -7.76 16.44 7.39
CA GLU A 41 -7.82 17.89 7.24
C GLU A 41 -7.76 18.29 5.75
N HIS A 42 -6.83 17.72 4.99
CA HIS A 42 -6.68 18.01 3.57
C HIS A 42 -7.79 17.40 2.70
N CYS A 43 -8.35 16.28 3.12
CA CYS A 43 -9.36 15.52 2.39
C CYS A 43 -10.51 15.09 3.33
N PRO A 44 -11.42 16.02 3.69
CA PRO A 44 -12.47 15.75 4.68
C PRO A 44 -13.47 14.66 4.25
N ASP A 45 -13.59 14.38 2.96
CA ASP A 45 -14.50 13.34 2.43
C ASP A 45 -13.80 11.98 2.25
N ALA A 46 -12.50 11.89 2.51
CA ALA A 46 -11.74 10.67 2.30
C ALA A 46 -12.20 9.55 3.25
N ARG A 47 -12.41 8.36 2.70
CA ARG A 47 -12.63 7.12 3.45
C ARG A 47 -11.34 6.32 3.46
N ILE A 48 -10.86 5.97 4.64
CA ILE A 48 -9.57 5.33 4.85
C ILE A 48 -9.81 3.88 5.24
N ILE A 49 -9.36 2.96 4.40
CA ILE A 49 -9.55 1.53 4.58
C ILE A 49 -8.19 0.90 4.90
N VAL A 50 -8.08 0.35 6.09
CA VAL A 50 -6.87 -0.30 6.60
C VAL A 50 -7.10 -1.81 6.65
N VAL A 51 -6.37 -2.56 5.83
CA VAL A 51 -6.45 -4.01 5.75
C VAL A 51 -5.23 -4.62 6.43
N GLY A 52 -5.45 -5.57 7.32
CA GLY A 52 -4.41 -6.34 8.00
C GLY A 52 -4.79 -6.72 9.41
N GLU A 53 -4.14 -7.76 9.91
CA GLU A 53 -4.29 -8.19 11.29
C GLU A 53 -3.86 -7.08 12.25
N THR A 54 -4.71 -6.82 13.23
CA THR A 54 -4.48 -5.76 14.22
C THR A 54 -3.68 -6.25 15.42
N THR A 55 -3.47 -7.57 15.52
CA THR A 55 -2.78 -8.23 16.63
C THR A 55 -1.48 -8.89 16.19
N GLY A 56 -0.49 -8.85 17.06
CA GLY A 56 0.83 -9.46 16.87
C GLY A 56 1.67 -8.79 15.78
N VAL A 57 2.80 -9.39 15.44
CA VAL A 57 3.76 -8.92 14.44
C VAL A 57 4.17 -10.03 13.49
N SER A 58 4.50 -9.68 12.24
CA SER A 58 5.18 -10.57 11.30
C SER A 58 6.69 -10.32 11.31
N TYR A 59 7.08 -9.07 11.56
CA TYR A 59 8.47 -8.60 11.54
C TYR A 59 8.73 -7.64 12.71
N GLY A 60 9.95 -7.70 13.25
CA GLY A 60 10.35 -6.83 14.35
C GLY A 60 9.85 -7.30 15.72
N ALA A 61 9.99 -6.42 16.71
CA ALA A 61 9.57 -6.69 18.08
C ALA A 61 8.07 -6.52 18.27
N ALA A 62 7.47 -7.35 19.11
CA ALA A 62 6.10 -7.13 19.58
C ALA A 62 5.97 -5.78 20.29
N CYS A 63 4.76 -5.22 20.34
CA CYS A 63 4.50 -4.03 21.11
C CYS A 63 4.69 -4.35 22.62
N PRO A 64 5.45 -3.54 23.37
CA PRO A 64 5.66 -3.79 24.79
C PRO A 64 4.37 -3.79 25.60
N ASP A 65 3.42 -2.92 25.23
CA ASP A 65 2.17 -2.69 25.95
C ASP A 65 0.99 -2.80 24.98
N GLY A 66 0.45 -4.00 24.80
CA GLY A 66 -0.69 -4.26 23.90
C GLY A 66 -0.33 -4.39 22.44
N GLU A 67 -1.03 -3.71 21.55
CA GLU A 67 -0.86 -3.83 20.11
C GLU A 67 -0.34 -2.52 19.48
N TRP A 68 0.50 -2.62 18.45
CA TRP A 68 1.08 -1.46 17.77
C TRP A 68 0.04 -0.50 17.22
N ARG A 69 -1.05 -1.03 16.63
CA ARG A 69 -2.16 -0.20 16.14
C ARG A 69 -2.71 0.70 17.23
N ASP A 70 -3.04 0.13 18.39
CA ASP A 70 -3.72 0.84 19.48
C ASP A 70 -2.80 1.89 20.10
N ARG A 71 -1.51 1.55 20.24
CA ARG A 71 -0.49 2.51 20.68
C ARG A 71 -0.39 3.72 19.77
N PHE A 72 -0.35 3.51 18.42
CA PHE A 72 -0.25 4.64 17.49
C PHE A 72 -1.56 5.44 17.39
N LEU A 73 -2.72 4.79 17.53
CA LEU A 73 -4.00 5.50 17.58
C LEU A 73 -4.11 6.37 18.83
N ALA A 74 -3.62 5.91 19.99
CA ALA A 74 -3.57 6.70 21.21
C ALA A 74 -2.71 7.97 21.04
N GLU A 75 -1.65 7.95 20.25
CA GLU A 75 -0.82 9.14 19.98
C GLU A 75 -1.60 10.25 19.25
N ILE A 76 -2.66 9.91 18.53
CA ILE A 76 -3.47 10.85 17.73
C ILE A 76 -4.90 10.98 18.22
N GLU A 77 -5.20 10.49 19.41
CA GLU A 77 -6.54 10.56 20.01
C GLU A 77 -7.07 12.00 20.01
N GLY A 78 -8.35 12.17 19.66
CA GLY A 78 -9.02 13.47 19.56
C GLY A 78 -8.56 14.35 18.40
N ARG A 79 -7.61 13.90 17.55
CA ARG A 79 -7.10 14.68 16.42
C ARG A 79 -7.53 14.13 15.04
N TYR A 80 -8.31 13.06 14.99
CA TYR A 80 -8.84 12.48 13.77
C TYR A 80 -10.28 12.01 13.98
N ASP A 81 -11.02 11.84 12.90
CA ASP A 81 -12.37 11.29 12.92
C ASP A 81 -12.34 9.77 12.71
N PRO A 82 -12.56 8.95 13.75
CA PRO A 82 -12.52 7.50 13.65
C PRO A 82 -13.64 6.93 12.76
N SER A 83 -14.75 7.64 12.55
CA SER A 83 -15.86 7.17 11.71
C SER A 83 -15.50 7.03 10.23
N ARG A 84 -14.38 7.63 9.81
CA ARG A 84 -13.85 7.58 8.44
C ARG A 84 -12.67 6.63 8.27
N VAL A 85 -12.28 5.92 9.33
CA VAL A 85 -11.15 4.97 9.31
C VAL A 85 -11.65 3.57 9.64
N HIS A 86 -11.62 2.69 8.65
CA HIS A 86 -12.18 1.35 8.73
C HIS A 86 -11.06 0.30 8.79
N PHE A 87 -10.89 -0.33 9.94
CA PHE A 87 -9.97 -1.47 10.12
C PHE A 87 -10.72 -2.76 9.81
N THR A 88 -10.39 -3.41 8.71
CA THR A 88 -11.15 -4.58 8.21
C THR A 88 -10.64 -5.91 8.74
N GLY A 89 -9.47 -5.93 9.38
CA GLY A 89 -8.76 -7.20 9.57
C GLY A 89 -8.29 -7.77 8.23
N THR A 90 -8.09 -9.08 8.16
CA THR A 90 -7.75 -9.78 6.91
C THR A 90 -8.98 -9.89 6.01
N LEU A 91 -8.83 -9.57 4.74
CA LEU A 91 -9.87 -9.76 3.74
C LEU A 91 -9.58 -11.00 2.87
N PRO A 92 -10.61 -11.78 2.48
CA PRO A 92 -10.44 -12.81 1.47
C PRO A 92 -10.06 -12.17 0.12
N TYR A 93 -9.31 -12.91 -0.70
CA TYR A 93 -8.80 -12.40 -1.97
C TYR A 93 -9.91 -11.92 -2.92
N SER A 94 -11.07 -12.57 -2.87
CA SER A 94 -12.28 -12.19 -3.61
C SER A 94 -12.84 -10.80 -3.23
N SER A 95 -12.53 -10.29 -2.04
CA SER A 95 -12.90 -8.95 -1.59
C SER A 95 -11.73 -7.96 -1.69
N PHE A 96 -10.49 -8.47 -1.58
CA PHE A 96 -9.28 -7.67 -1.61
C PHE A 96 -9.06 -6.99 -2.97
N ILE A 97 -9.13 -7.73 -4.08
CA ILE A 97 -8.97 -7.17 -5.43
C ILE A 97 -10.05 -6.14 -5.76
N PRO A 98 -11.36 -6.39 -5.53
CA PRO A 98 -12.38 -5.35 -5.67
C PRO A 98 -12.14 -4.09 -4.83
N LEU A 99 -11.60 -4.22 -3.61
CA LEU A 99 -11.23 -3.07 -2.79
C LEU A 99 -10.13 -2.24 -3.46
N LEU A 100 -9.07 -2.88 -3.98
CA LEU A 100 -8.01 -2.17 -4.72
C LEU A 100 -8.55 -1.48 -5.97
N GLN A 101 -9.48 -2.10 -6.70
CA GLN A 101 -10.12 -1.50 -7.87
C GLN A 101 -10.99 -0.27 -7.54
N LEU A 102 -11.48 -0.16 -6.31
CA LEU A 102 -12.21 1.02 -5.81
C LEU A 102 -11.28 2.08 -5.23
N SER A 103 -10.01 1.74 -4.96
CA SER A 103 -9.04 2.63 -4.33
C SER A 103 -8.69 3.81 -5.24
N ALA A 104 -8.92 5.02 -4.75
CA ALA A 104 -8.51 6.25 -5.44
C ALA A 104 -7.01 6.54 -5.22
N CYS A 105 -6.47 6.10 -4.07
CA CYS A 105 -5.04 6.18 -3.73
C CYS A 105 -4.68 5.00 -2.83
N HIS A 106 -3.65 4.25 -3.19
CA HIS A 106 -3.11 3.16 -2.38
C HIS A 106 -1.80 3.59 -1.75
N VAL A 107 -1.72 3.49 -0.43
CA VAL A 107 -0.50 3.77 0.34
C VAL A 107 0.25 2.48 0.57
N TYR A 108 1.52 2.46 0.17
CA TYR A 108 2.43 1.34 0.38
C TYR A 108 3.71 1.78 1.09
N LEU A 109 3.85 1.40 2.34
CA LEU A 109 5.02 1.73 3.15
C LEU A 109 5.78 0.47 3.55
N THR A 110 7.09 0.53 3.44
CA THR A 110 7.99 -0.51 3.97
C THR A 110 9.32 0.08 4.36
N TYR A 111 9.86 -0.36 5.48
CA TYR A 111 11.28 -0.24 5.80
C TYR A 111 12.09 -0.93 4.67
N PRO A 112 13.39 -0.61 4.45
CA PRO A 112 14.23 -1.30 3.48
C PRO A 112 14.29 -2.82 3.73
N PHE A 113 13.34 -3.54 3.20
CA PHE A 113 13.09 -4.96 3.38
C PHE A 113 12.39 -5.51 2.12
N VAL A 114 12.06 -6.78 2.10
CA VAL A 114 11.38 -7.43 0.97
C VAL A 114 10.07 -6.71 0.63
N MET A 115 9.90 -6.41 -0.64
CA MET A 115 8.66 -5.86 -1.19
C MET A 115 7.51 -6.87 -1.04
N SER A 116 6.33 -6.38 -0.67
CA SER A 116 5.11 -7.19 -0.59
C SER A 116 4.44 -7.32 -1.96
N TRP A 117 3.81 -8.46 -2.21
CA TRP A 117 2.98 -8.70 -3.39
C TRP A 117 1.85 -7.69 -3.54
N SER A 118 1.31 -7.19 -2.41
CA SER A 118 0.22 -6.22 -2.41
C SER A 118 0.53 -4.93 -3.21
N LEU A 119 1.81 -4.54 -3.31
CA LEU A 119 2.19 -3.41 -4.16
C LEU A 119 1.97 -3.72 -5.64
N LEU A 120 2.43 -4.89 -6.11
CA LEU A 120 2.25 -5.28 -7.51
C LEU A 120 0.76 -5.49 -7.85
N GLU A 121 -0.01 -6.03 -6.91
CA GLU A 121 -1.46 -6.20 -7.05
C GLU A 121 -2.18 -4.84 -7.14
N ALA A 122 -1.82 -3.87 -6.29
CA ALA A 122 -2.37 -2.52 -6.35
C ALA A 122 -2.02 -1.82 -7.66
N MET A 123 -0.75 -1.93 -8.11
CA MET A 123 -0.32 -1.40 -9.41
C MET A 123 -1.06 -2.10 -10.56
N GLY A 124 -1.23 -3.43 -10.51
CA GLY A 124 -1.99 -4.21 -11.48
C GLY A 124 -3.46 -3.82 -11.56
N CYS A 125 -4.06 -3.42 -10.45
CA CYS A 125 -5.41 -2.85 -10.39
C CYS A 125 -5.49 -1.42 -10.93
N GLY A 126 -4.36 -0.76 -11.20
CA GLY A 126 -4.31 0.62 -11.67
C GLY A 126 -4.52 1.66 -10.56
N CYS A 127 -4.24 1.32 -9.31
CA CYS A 127 -4.25 2.29 -8.22
C CYS A 127 -3.18 3.36 -8.43
N ALA A 128 -3.50 4.62 -8.09
CA ALA A 128 -2.47 5.63 -7.86
C ALA A 128 -1.74 5.29 -6.56
N ILE A 129 -0.41 5.17 -6.61
CA ILE A 129 0.40 4.70 -5.49
C ILE A 129 1.12 5.87 -4.83
N VAL A 130 1.08 5.94 -3.49
CA VAL A 130 2.04 6.67 -2.67
C VAL A 130 2.87 5.66 -1.91
N GLY A 131 4.14 5.54 -2.25
CA GLY A 131 5.07 4.56 -1.68
C GLY A 131 6.16 5.20 -0.83
N SER A 132 6.75 4.42 0.10
CA SER A 132 7.95 4.86 0.80
C SER A 132 9.15 4.94 -0.13
N ASP A 133 9.93 6.01 0.00
CA ASP A 133 11.18 6.22 -0.75
C ASP A 133 12.30 5.34 -0.19
N THR A 134 12.19 4.03 -0.41
CA THR A 134 13.15 3.00 0.03
C THR A 134 13.63 2.17 -1.15
N ALA A 135 14.83 1.61 -1.07
CA ALA A 135 15.47 0.90 -2.17
C ALA A 135 14.55 -0.15 -2.84
N PRO A 136 13.89 -1.07 -2.10
CA PRO A 136 13.02 -2.08 -2.75
C PRO A 136 11.80 -1.47 -3.44
N VAL A 137 11.29 -0.33 -2.98
CA VAL A 137 10.14 0.35 -3.61
C VAL A 137 10.58 1.08 -4.88
N ARG A 138 11.77 1.70 -4.87
CA ARG A 138 12.37 2.35 -6.06
C ARG A 138 12.66 1.37 -7.20
N GLU A 139 12.80 0.08 -6.94
CA GLU A 139 12.94 -0.93 -8.02
C GLU A 139 11.69 -1.03 -8.89
N VAL A 140 10.52 -0.74 -8.32
CA VAL A 140 9.22 -0.91 -8.97
C VAL A 140 8.54 0.43 -9.26
N ILE A 141 8.66 1.40 -8.36
CA ILE A 141 8.03 2.71 -8.52
C ILE A 141 9.05 3.73 -9.01
N ARG A 142 8.72 4.38 -10.12
CA ARG A 142 9.42 5.57 -10.62
C ARG A 142 8.64 6.80 -10.17
N ASP A 143 9.26 7.59 -9.29
CA ASP A 143 8.63 8.78 -8.72
C ASP A 143 8.10 9.73 -9.80
N GLY A 144 6.89 10.22 -9.60
CA GLY A 144 6.18 11.09 -10.54
C GLY A 144 5.71 10.43 -11.84
N HIS A 145 6.01 9.12 -12.08
CA HIS A 145 5.67 8.41 -13.31
C HIS A 145 4.76 7.19 -13.07
N THR A 146 5.09 6.32 -12.11
CA THR A 146 4.29 5.14 -11.77
C THR A 146 3.76 5.18 -10.34
N GLY A 147 3.97 6.28 -9.64
CA GLY A 147 3.54 6.56 -8.28
C GLY A 147 4.28 7.78 -7.75
N LEU A 148 4.00 8.15 -6.51
CA LEU A 148 4.74 9.16 -5.75
C LEU A 148 5.53 8.48 -4.66
N LEU A 149 6.76 8.95 -4.41
CA LEU A 149 7.62 8.45 -3.34
C LEU A 149 7.74 9.50 -2.23
N VAL A 150 7.59 9.06 -0.98
CA VAL A 150 7.69 9.91 0.21
C VAL A 150 8.65 9.33 1.23
N ASN A 151 9.22 10.16 2.06
CA ASN A 151 10.06 9.69 3.16
C ASN A 151 9.25 8.77 4.09
N PHE A 152 9.78 7.56 4.34
CA PHE A 152 9.14 6.55 5.19
C PHE A 152 8.78 7.08 6.60
N PHE A 153 9.54 8.04 7.13
CA PHE A 153 9.36 8.60 8.46
C PHE A 153 8.61 9.94 8.47
N SER A 154 8.06 10.40 7.33
CA SER A 154 7.34 11.68 7.25
C SER A 154 5.84 11.49 7.07
N PRO A 155 5.04 11.52 8.16
CA PRO A 155 3.57 11.50 8.08
C PRO A 155 3.01 12.69 7.31
N GLY A 156 3.67 13.86 7.40
CA GLY A 156 3.25 15.07 6.69
C GLY A 156 3.37 14.95 5.18
N ASP A 157 4.55 14.47 4.67
CA ASP A 157 4.75 14.25 3.24
C ASP A 157 3.78 13.20 2.70
N LEU A 158 3.52 12.16 3.50
CA LEU A 158 2.54 11.13 3.15
C LEU A 158 1.13 11.73 2.99
N ALA A 159 0.67 12.50 3.97
CA ALA A 159 -0.64 13.13 3.92
C ALA A 159 -0.78 14.06 2.73
N GLN A 160 0.25 14.87 2.45
CA GLN A 160 0.27 15.80 1.32
C GLN A 160 0.24 15.07 -0.03
N ALA A 161 1.04 14.02 -0.22
CA ALA A 161 1.07 13.24 -1.46
C ALA A 161 -0.27 12.53 -1.72
N VAL A 162 -0.89 11.97 -0.68
CA VAL A 162 -2.23 11.37 -0.80
C VAL A 162 -3.26 12.43 -1.16
N ALA A 163 -3.25 13.60 -0.49
CA ALA A 163 -4.16 14.69 -0.78
C ALA A 163 -4.02 15.20 -2.22
N GLU A 164 -2.79 15.33 -2.71
CA GLU A 164 -2.51 15.70 -4.11
C GLU A 164 -3.20 14.76 -5.09
N LEU A 165 -3.10 13.44 -4.89
CA LEU A 165 -3.71 12.45 -5.78
C LEU A 165 -5.24 12.43 -5.66
N LEU A 166 -5.80 12.62 -4.47
CA LEU A 166 -7.25 12.69 -4.29
C LEU A 166 -7.85 13.93 -4.91
N GLN A 167 -7.16 15.08 -4.87
CA GLN A 167 -7.60 16.36 -5.44
C GLN A 167 -7.32 16.47 -6.94
N ASN A 168 -6.30 15.77 -7.45
CA ASN A 168 -5.95 15.75 -8.87
C ASN A 168 -6.24 14.39 -9.51
N ARG A 169 -7.51 14.08 -9.73
CA ARG A 169 -7.97 12.81 -10.31
C ARG A 169 -7.37 12.49 -11.69
N PRO A 170 -7.17 13.43 -12.62
CA PRO A 170 -6.49 13.16 -13.89
C PRO A 170 -5.05 12.65 -13.67
N ARG A 171 -4.29 13.30 -12.78
CA ARG A 171 -2.92 12.88 -12.43
C ARG A 171 -2.89 11.50 -11.77
N ALA A 172 -3.77 11.27 -10.78
CA ALA A 172 -3.90 9.97 -10.12
C ALA A 172 -4.17 8.85 -11.14
N ARG A 173 -5.11 9.06 -12.06
CA ARG A 173 -5.42 8.10 -13.13
C ARG A 173 -4.22 7.86 -14.05
N ALA A 174 -3.53 8.90 -14.47
CA ALA A 174 -2.36 8.76 -15.33
C ALA A 174 -1.24 7.94 -14.67
N LEU A 175 -0.96 8.19 -13.38
CA LEU A 175 0.01 7.40 -12.59
C LEU A 175 -0.43 5.94 -12.44
N GLY A 176 -1.68 5.68 -12.11
CA GLY A 176 -2.23 4.32 -11.96
C GLY A 176 -2.18 3.53 -13.28
N GLU A 177 -2.54 4.14 -14.40
CA GLU A 177 -2.43 3.52 -15.72
C GLU A 177 -0.97 3.23 -16.11
N ALA A 178 -0.05 4.14 -15.79
CA ALA A 178 1.38 3.91 -16.00
C ALA A 178 1.92 2.80 -15.12
N ALA A 179 1.52 2.75 -13.84
CA ALA A 179 1.85 1.68 -12.91
C ALA A 179 1.37 0.32 -13.42
N ARG A 180 0.11 0.23 -13.88
CA ARG A 180 -0.47 -1.00 -14.43
C ARG A 180 0.30 -1.50 -15.65
N ARG A 181 0.61 -0.61 -16.60
CA ARG A 181 1.41 -0.98 -17.78
C ARG A 181 2.81 -1.46 -17.40
N HIS A 182 3.45 -0.79 -16.44
CA HIS A 182 4.78 -1.15 -15.96
C HIS A 182 4.81 -2.57 -15.36
N VAL A 183 3.86 -2.88 -14.49
CA VAL A 183 3.75 -4.21 -13.86
C VAL A 183 3.43 -5.28 -14.89
N ALA A 184 2.50 -5.03 -15.81
CA ALA A 184 2.16 -5.98 -16.87
C ALA A 184 3.35 -6.30 -17.80
N GLN A 185 4.25 -5.34 -18.02
CA GLN A 185 5.43 -5.55 -18.87
C GLN A 185 6.57 -6.31 -18.18
N LEU A 186 6.78 -6.09 -16.89
CA LEU A 186 7.98 -6.56 -16.18
C LEU A 186 7.73 -7.71 -15.21
N TYR A 187 6.51 -7.78 -14.66
CA TYR A 187 6.14 -8.70 -13.57
C TYR A 187 4.98 -9.63 -13.94
N ASP A 188 4.59 -9.67 -15.22
CA ASP A 188 3.66 -10.68 -15.71
C ASP A 188 4.22 -12.09 -15.47
N ARG A 189 3.33 -13.02 -15.06
CA ARG A 189 3.71 -14.38 -14.71
C ARG A 189 4.45 -15.09 -15.83
N GLU A 190 3.96 -14.97 -17.06
CA GLU A 190 4.57 -15.67 -18.22
C GLU A 190 5.97 -15.12 -18.50
N VAL A 191 6.13 -13.80 -18.44
CA VAL A 191 7.43 -13.13 -18.59
C VAL A 191 8.41 -13.55 -17.48
N CYS A 192 7.96 -13.56 -16.23
CA CYS A 192 8.80 -13.91 -15.10
C CYS A 192 9.18 -15.39 -15.09
N VAL A 193 8.25 -16.30 -15.38
CA VAL A 193 8.51 -17.74 -15.46
C VAL A 193 9.49 -18.06 -16.59
N ALA A 194 9.31 -17.47 -17.77
CA ALA A 194 10.24 -17.68 -18.90
C ALA A 194 11.67 -17.24 -18.54
N ARG A 195 11.83 -16.08 -17.88
CA ARG A 195 13.15 -15.60 -17.43
C ARG A 195 13.76 -16.51 -16.38
N GLN A 196 12.96 -17.01 -15.45
CA GLN A 196 13.42 -17.89 -14.38
C GLN A 196 13.87 -19.25 -14.95
N LEU A 197 13.12 -19.84 -15.86
CA LEU A 197 13.50 -21.07 -16.54
C LEU A 197 14.81 -20.90 -17.32
N ALA A 198 14.95 -19.82 -18.08
CA ALA A 198 16.19 -19.56 -18.82
C ALA A 198 17.42 -19.42 -17.89
N LEU A 199 17.24 -18.80 -16.70
CA LEU A 199 18.30 -18.72 -15.71
C LEU A 199 18.65 -20.10 -15.12
N MET A 200 17.65 -20.92 -14.84
CA MET A 200 17.86 -22.30 -14.34
C MET A 200 18.63 -23.15 -15.36
N ASP A 201 18.27 -23.08 -16.63
CA ASP A 201 18.96 -23.81 -17.73
C ASP A 201 20.42 -23.34 -17.86
N LEU A 202 20.66 -22.03 -17.75
CA LEU A 202 22.02 -21.47 -17.78
C LEU A 202 22.89 -21.98 -16.61
N VAL A 203 22.33 -22.06 -15.43
CA VAL A 203 23.04 -22.56 -14.22
C VAL A 203 23.30 -24.06 -14.36
N ALA A 204 22.28 -24.84 -14.77
CA ALA A 204 22.42 -26.29 -14.96
C ALA A 204 23.48 -26.65 -16.00
N SER A 205 23.51 -25.94 -17.13
CA SER A 205 24.51 -26.20 -18.19
C SER A 205 25.94 -25.88 -17.74
N ARG A 206 26.15 -24.92 -16.84
CA ARG A 206 27.49 -24.61 -16.30
C ARG A 206 27.96 -25.62 -15.26
N SER A 207 27.03 -26.22 -14.49
CA SER A 207 27.37 -27.25 -13.48
C SER A 207 27.76 -28.60 -14.12
N ILE A 208 27.41 -28.86 -15.36
CA ILE A 208 27.75 -30.11 -16.09
C ILE A 208 29.12 -29.99 -16.80
N ALA A 209 29.61 -28.76 -17.00
CA ALA A 209 30.86 -28.49 -17.74
C ALA A 209 32.09 -28.31 -16.82
N GLY A 210 31.97 -28.46 -15.52
CA GLY A 210 33.05 -28.41 -14.51
C GLY A 210 33.09 -29.69 -13.69
#